data_44d2adbbd7dd549162f459ba134e33e3
#
_entry.id   44d2adbbd7dd549162f459ba134e33e3
#
_cell.length_a   1.000
_cell.length_b   1.000
_cell.length_c   1.000
_cell.angle_alpha   90.00
_cell.angle_beta   90.00
_cell.angle_gamma   90.00
#
_symmetry.space_group_name_H-M   'P 1'
#
loop_
_entity.id
_entity.type
_entity.pdbx_description
1 polymer ?
#
loop_
_entity_poly.entity_id
_entity_poly.type
_entity_poly.pdbx_seq_one_letter_code
_entity_poly.pdbx_strand_id
1 'polypeptide(L)'
;MSAKQLSQEDQGIVSTFWQKAEDAAAQNQGEEARAWMEGVVELDEDNVDAWLRLASLIPDARERMQCYARALELSPGNAQAKAGLRQARRGQ
;
A
#
# COMPACT_ATOMS: atom_id res chain seq x y z
N MET A 1 7.92 5.52 -21.25
CA MET A 1 8.96 4.87 -20.47
C MET A 1 8.38 3.88 -19.52
N SER A 2 9.01 2.74 -19.43
CA SER A 2 8.52 1.71 -18.55
C SER A 2 8.73 2.09 -17.08
N ALA A 3 7.99 1.46 -16.23
CA ALA A 3 8.14 1.62 -14.80
C ALA A 3 9.55 1.24 -14.36
N LYS A 4 9.98 1.84 -13.28
CA LYS A 4 11.26 1.56 -12.68
C LYS A 4 11.31 0.10 -12.23
N GLN A 5 12.31 -0.63 -12.66
CA GLN A 5 12.48 -2.01 -12.23
C GLN A 5 13.35 -2.07 -10.98
N LEU A 6 12.95 -2.90 -10.06
CA LEU A 6 13.72 -3.13 -8.85
C LEU A 6 14.88 -4.09 -9.12
N SER A 7 16.01 -3.86 -8.47
CA SER A 7 17.10 -4.82 -8.47
C SER A 7 16.65 -6.09 -7.74
N GLN A 8 17.35 -7.19 -7.95
CA GLN A 8 17.07 -8.43 -7.23
C GLN A 8 17.16 -8.24 -5.72
N GLU A 9 18.14 -7.46 -5.30
CA GLU A 9 18.34 -7.15 -3.89
C GLU A 9 17.13 -6.40 -3.33
N ASP A 10 16.65 -5.38 -4.02
CA ASP A 10 15.49 -4.62 -3.59
C ASP A 10 14.23 -5.46 -3.60
N GLN A 11 14.07 -6.35 -4.58
CA GLN A 11 12.94 -7.27 -4.62
C GLN A 11 12.91 -8.17 -3.39
N GLY A 12 14.07 -8.65 -2.96
CA GLY A 12 14.19 -9.45 -1.74
C GLY A 12 13.80 -8.66 -0.50
N ILE A 13 14.22 -7.41 -0.43
CA ILE A 13 13.87 -6.54 0.70
C ILE A 13 12.35 -6.28 0.72
N VAL A 14 11.76 -5.98 -0.43
CA VAL A 14 10.31 -5.77 -0.54
C VAL A 14 9.55 -7.00 -0.07
N SER A 15 9.95 -8.18 -0.51
CA SER A 15 9.32 -9.43 -0.07
C SER A 15 9.40 -9.61 1.44
N THR A 16 10.56 -9.34 2.01
CA THR A 16 10.77 -9.46 3.46
C THR A 16 9.89 -8.48 4.22
N PHE A 17 9.88 -7.23 3.79
CA PHE A 17 9.06 -6.19 4.43
C PHE A 17 7.58 -6.52 4.35
N TRP A 18 7.13 -7.00 3.18
CA TRP A 18 5.74 -7.38 3.01
C TRP A 18 5.36 -8.51 3.96
N GLN A 19 6.21 -9.53 4.05
CA GLN A 19 5.95 -10.65 4.95
C GLN A 19 5.86 -10.17 6.40
N LYS A 20 6.76 -9.29 6.81
CA LYS A 20 6.73 -8.74 8.16
C LYS A 20 5.47 -7.92 8.41
N ALA A 21 5.00 -7.20 7.39
CA ALA A 21 3.75 -6.46 7.49
C ALA A 21 2.57 -7.41 7.71
N GLU A 22 2.51 -8.50 6.94
CA GLU A 22 1.43 -9.46 7.09
C GLU A 22 1.47 -10.17 8.44
N ASP A 23 2.67 -10.51 8.91
CA ASP A 23 2.83 -11.13 10.22
C ASP A 23 2.38 -10.20 11.34
N ALA A 24 2.75 -8.93 11.26
CA ALA A 24 2.33 -7.94 12.24
C ALA A 24 0.81 -7.73 12.22
N ALA A 25 0.23 -7.66 11.02
CA ALA A 25 -1.23 -7.52 10.88
C ALA A 25 -1.96 -8.72 11.50
N ALA A 26 -1.43 -9.92 11.30
CA ALA A 26 -2.02 -11.13 11.87
C ALA A 26 -1.98 -11.14 13.40
N GLN A 27 -1.04 -10.42 13.98
CA GLN A 27 -0.89 -10.31 15.44
C GLN A 27 -1.55 -9.07 16.02
N ASN A 28 -2.38 -8.38 15.24
CA ASN A 28 -3.05 -7.14 15.64
C ASN A 28 -2.08 -6.01 15.98
N GLN A 29 -0.90 -6.02 15.36
CA GLN A 29 0.10 -4.97 15.51
C GLN A 29 0.01 -4.02 14.31
N GLY A 30 -1.08 -3.26 14.25
CA GLY A 30 -1.41 -2.42 13.09
C GLY A 30 -0.36 -1.37 12.77
N GLU A 31 0.21 -0.72 13.78
CA GLU A 31 1.22 0.31 13.55
C GLU A 31 2.50 -0.28 12.96
N GLU A 32 2.91 -1.45 13.45
CA GLU A 32 4.09 -2.13 12.89
C GLU A 32 3.82 -2.60 11.47
N ALA A 33 2.63 -3.16 11.24
CA ALA A 33 2.26 -3.60 9.89
C ALA A 33 2.32 -2.43 8.92
N ARG A 34 1.77 -1.30 9.32
CA ARG A 34 1.80 -0.08 8.50
C ARG A 34 3.23 0.36 8.20
N ALA A 35 4.09 0.36 9.21
CA ALA A 35 5.48 0.79 9.04
C ALA A 35 6.20 -0.08 8.02
N TRP A 36 6.01 -1.41 8.07
CA TRP A 36 6.62 -2.31 7.10
C TRP A 36 6.08 -2.07 5.69
N MET A 37 4.76 -1.84 5.55
CA MET A 37 4.18 -1.56 4.23
C MET A 37 4.60 -0.20 3.69
N GLU A 38 4.82 0.78 4.55
CA GLU A 38 5.39 2.06 4.12
C GLU A 38 6.77 1.85 3.52
N GLY A 39 7.57 0.97 4.11
CA GLY A 39 8.86 0.60 3.54
C GLY A 39 8.73 -0.04 2.17
N VAL A 40 7.70 -0.88 1.97
CA VAL A 40 7.44 -1.50 0.67
C VAL A 40 7.16 -0.45 -0.39
N VAL A 41 6.26 0.51 -0.12
CA VAL A 41 5.91 1.50 -1.12
C VAL A 41 7.04 2.52 -1.37
N GLU A 42 7.93 2.71 -0.42
CA GLU A 42 9.12 3.53 -0.64
C GLU A 42 10.08 2.89 -1.62
N LEU A 43 10.25 1.58 -1.52
CA LEU A 43 11.15 0.85 -2.40
C LEU A 43 10.51 0.52 -3.75
N ASP A 44 9.22 0.27 -3.76
CA ASP A 44 8.49 -0.18 -4.95
C ASP A 44 7.29 0.73 -5.19
N GLU A 45 7.56 1.96 -5.56
CA GLU A 45 6.58 3.04 -5.68
C GLU A 45 5.45 2.78 -6.66
N ASP A 46 5.68 1.92 -7.64
CA ASP A 46 4.71 1.63 -8.70
C ASP A 46 3.90 0.37 -8.43
N ASN A 47 4.02 -0.18 -7.24
CA ASN A 47 3.31 -1.40 -6.88
C ASN A 47 1.90 -1.06 -6.38
N VAL A 48 0.93 -1.21 -7.27
CA VAL A 48 -0.48 -0.89 -6.95
C VAL A 48 -0.97 -1.69 -5.75
N ASP A 49 -0.67 -2.98 -5.72
CA ASP A 49 -1.12 -3.85 -4.62
C ASP A 49 -0.57 -3.39 -3.27
N ALA A 50 0.66 -2.90 -3.27
CA ALA A 50 1.27 -2.39 -2.04
C ALA A 50 0.52 -1.15 -1.53
N TRP A 51 0.17 -0.23 -2.43
CA TRP A 51 -0.61 0.94 -2.04
C TRP A 51 -1.97 0.56 -1.49
N LEU A 52 -2.62 -0.43 -2.12
CA LEU A 52 -3.91 -0.92 -1.64
C LEU A 52 -3.78 -1.59 -0.27
N ARG A 53 -2.73 -2.37 -0.09
CA ARG A 53 -2.49 -3.03 1.19
C ARG A 53 -2.20 -2.01 2.29
N LEU A 54 -1.38 -1.01 1.97
CA LEU A 54 -1.08 0.06 2.92
C LEU A 54 -2.37 0.78 3.34
N ALA A 55 -3.23 1.10 2.38
CA ALA A 55 -4.50 1.75 2.69
C ALA A 55 -5.31 0.96 3.73
N SER A 56 -5.32 -0.36 3.60
CA SER A 56 -6.10 -1.22 4.50
C SER A 56 -5.57 -1.19 5.94
N LEU A 57 -4.35 -0.70 6.15
CA LEU A 57 -3.71 -0.65 7.47
C LEU A 57 -3.80 0.73 8.12
N ILE A 58 -4.35 1.70 7.42
CA ILE A 58 -4.40 3.08 7.89
C ILE A 58 -5.79 3.40 8.46
N PRO A 59 -5.89 3.79 9.74
CA PRO A 59 -7.19 4.13 10.33
C PRO A 59 -7.76 5.46 9.87
N ASP A 60 -6.91 6.44 9.55
CA ASP A 60 -7.38 7.75 9.16
C ASP A 60 -7.87 7.79 7.71
N ALA A 61 -9.12 8.25 7.52
CA ALA A 61 -9.75 8.25 6.20
C ALA A 61 -9.01 9.12 5.19
N ARG A 62 -8.47 10.27 5.62
CA ARG A 62 -7.74 11.15 4.72
C ARG A 62 -6.46 10.50 4.20
N GLU A 63 -5.74 9.83 5.08
CA GLU A 63 -4.53 9.15 4.69
C GLU A 63 -4.84 7.98 3.76
N ARG A 64 -5.93 7.24 4.04
CA ARG A 64 -6.37 6.17 3.13
C ARG A 64 -6.65 6.70 1.74
N MET A 65 -7.31 7.87 1.65
CA MET A 65 -7.61 8.48 0.37
C MET A 65 -6.35 8.75 -0.44
N GLN A 66 -5.28 9.16 0.21
CA GLN A 66 -4.00 9.40 -0.48
C GLN A 66 -3.45 8.12 -1.10
N CYS A 67 -3.54 7.00 -0.38
CA CYS A 67 -3.09 5.72 -0.89
C CYS A 67 -3.93 5.25 -2.08
N TYR A 68 -5.26 5.40 -1.98
CA TYR A 68 -6.13 5.02 -3.08
C TYR A 68 -5.95 5.92 -4.29
N ALA A 69 -5.72 7.22 -4.07
CA ALA A 69 -5.43 8.14 -5.16
C ALA A 69 -4.14 7.74 -5.88
N ARG A 70 -3.12 7.36 -5.13
CA ARG A 70 -1.87 6.90 -5.73
C ARG A 70 -2.09 5.62 -6.54
N ALA A 71 -2.85 4.68 -6.00
CA ALA A 71 -3.19 3.45 -6.72
C ALA A 71 -3.91 3.76 -8.03
N LEU A 72 -4.81 4.74 -8.03
CA LEU A 72 -5.54 5.14 -9.24
C LEU A 72 -4.65 5.87 -10.24
N GLU A 73 -3.66 6.62 -9.78
CA GLU A 73 -2.67 7.19 -10.71
C GLU A 73 -1.93 6.10 -11.46
N LEU A 74 -1.61 5.02 -10.77
CA LEU A 74 -0.88 3.89 -11.35
C LEU A 74 -1.80 2.98 -12.17
N SER A 75 -3.04 2.85 -11.76
CA SER A 75 -4.00 1.94 -12.40
C SER A 75 -5.39 2.59 -12.38
N PRO A 76 -5.69 3.48 -13.36
CA PRO A 76 -6.94 4.27 -13.33
C PRO A 76 -8.24 3.47 -13.30
N GLY A 77 -8.20 2.24 -13.79
CA GLY A 77 -9.38 1.38 -13.80
C GLY A 77 -9.52 0.48 -12.58
N ASN A 78 -8.65 0.59 -11.60
CA ASN A 78 -8.63 -0.35 -10.48
C ASN A 78 -9.90 -0.22 -9.63
N ALA A 79 -10.72 -1.28 -9.65
CA ALA A 79 -12.02 -1.27 -8.97
C ALA A 79 -11.89 -1.18 -7.45
N GLN A 80 -10.89 -1.85 -6.89
CA GLN A 80 -10.65 -1.84 -5.45
C GLN A 80 -10.28 -0.44 -4.97
N ALA A 81 -9.43 0.26 -5.73
CA ALA A 81 -9.02 1.61 -5.38
C ALA A 81 -10.20 2.58 -5.48
N LYS A 82 -11.03 2.44 -6.52
CA LYS A 82 -12.22 3.28 -6.66
C LYS A 82 -13.18 3.08 -5.50
N ALA A 83 -13.45 1.83 -5.14
CA ALA A 83 -14.34 1.51 -4.03
C ALA A 83 -13.77 2.03 -2.72
N GLY A 84 -12.48 1.85 -2.50
CA GLY A 84 -11.82 2.32 -1.28
C GLY A 84 -11.88 3.83 -1.15
N LEU A 85 -11.68 4.53 -2.25
CA LEU A 85 -11.73 6.00 -2.25
C LEU A 85 -13.14 6.49 -1.90
N ARG A 86 -14.17 5.87 -2.47
CA ARG A 86 -15.55 6.21 -2.14
C ARG A 86 -15.85 6.01 -0.66
N GLN A 87 -15.42 4.87 -0.12
CA GLN A 87 -15.61 4.57 1.31
C GLN A 87 -14.89 5.57 2.20
N ALA A 88 -13.67 5.91 1.85
CA ALA A 88 -12.87 6.84 2.64
C ALA A 88 -13.50 8.23 2.65
N ARG A 89 -14.08 8.66 1.53
CA ARG A 89 -14.79 9.95 1.46
C ARG A 89 -15.99 9.99 2.38
N ARG A 90 -16.70 8.87 2.49
CA ARG A 90 -17.86 8.79 3.37
C ARG A 90 -17.46 8.80 4.84
N GLY A 91 -16.27 8.32 5.14
CA GLY A 91 -15.77 8.24 6.50
C GLY A 91 -15.24 9.54 7.06
N GLN A 92 -15.20 10.58 6.26
CA GLN A 92 -14.71 11.89 6.72
C GLN A 92 -15.71 12.62 7.59
#